data_3fdf4832205bf0c8873f226ccd7ce2b2
#
_entry.id   3fdf4832205bf0c8873f226ccd7ce2b2
#
_cell.length_a   1.000
_cell.length_b   1.000
_cell.length_c   1.000
_cell.angle_alpha   90.00
_cell.angle_beta   90.00
_cell.angle_gamma   90.00
#
_symmetry.space_group_name_H-M   'P 1'
#
loop_
_entity.id
_entity.type
_entity.pdbx_description
1 polymer ?
#
loop_
_entity_poly.entity_id
_entity_poly.type
_entity_poly.pdbx_seq_one_letter_code
_entity_poly.pdbx_strand_id
1 'polypeptide(L)'
;VLALRAGWSWVIDRFRWLGAEVLRRIRSFSGGNRVPPGPIKHVFVLVLENRSFDHMLGFADISGRDARTGHPTHVDDLTRGGPHANPNPNAADRPVDASRPAVFSLAQKRADGTHPPDPGHEFDHVLLQLCGYTRDQSAKVVLPTHPDPGDDYPGIDNSGFIASYMGLANRDGVVSNTTDPESIMRCFDPAQVPVLTALAKEFAVCDRWFSSVPGPTWPNRFFFHAASSGGLDDSPSGFQSATASLLDGYHFENGTIYDRLEGSRYDWKVFMGDEFPQVFAIRGMTARRLEGHFRRFEEFAEAVNDPEFSVPYVFIEPSYGQVLPTTSKDFTGGNSQHPLDDITNGERLVKQVYETIRNSPHWNESLLLVTYDEHGGFFDHVAPPRTASPGDSISSPENNHHGFGFRQLGVRVPAIAISPLIPKNTVDHTTYDHSSLLATVESLFGLEPLTRRDAAANKLDHLLSLATPRTDAPTSLPEPADSGIVRDQVGLAEESSEDGSLTAIQRAFLHVAFLRHYRETPLFRKPAAIRAFQRIEFRSQANGFMQEVHRRMSSARLRVAAKRKSKRTSGGRRA
;
A
#
# COMPACT_ATOMS: atom_id res chain seq x y z
N VAL A 1 22.90 15.00 -32.97
CA VAL A 1 23.86 15.19 -31.89
C VAL A 1 23.20 14.95 -30.52
N LEU A 2 21.95 15.35 -30.32
CA LEU A 2 21.19 15.11 -29.08
C LEU A 2 20.83 13.63 -28.85
N ALA A 3 20.47 12.90 -29.90
CA ALA A 3 20.17 11.46 -29.87
C ALA A 3 21.39 10.58 -29.51
N LEU A 4 22.59 11.01 -29.90
CA LEU A 4 23.82 10.30 -29.53
C LEU A 4 24.25 10.50 -28.06
N ARG A 5 23.92 11.63 -27.45
CA ARG A 5 24.21 11.86 -26.02
C ARG A 5 23.34 11.02 -25.11
N ALA A 6 22.05 10.84 -25.43
CA ALA A 6 21.14 9.97 -24.66
C ALA A 6 21.56 8.49 -24.69
N GLY A 7 22.07 8.00 -25.82
CA GLY A 7 22.56 6.63 -25.95
C GLY A 7 23.82 6.33 -25.14
N TRP A 8 24.71 7.32 -24.96
CA TRP A 8 25.95 7.14 -24.19
C TRP A 8 25.72 7.21 -22.68
N SER A 9 24.79 8.02 -22.20
CA SER A 9 24.42 8.05 -20.79
C SER A 9 23.87 6.68 -20.34
N TRP A 10 22.98 6.06 -21.14
CA TRP A 10 22.45 4.73 -20.86
C TRP A 10 23.52 3.63 -20.82
N VAL A 11 24.52 3.70 -21.71
CA VAL A 11 25.66 2.77 -21.73
C VAL A 11 26.54 2.94 -20.48
N ILE A 12 26.83 4.18 -20.10
CA ILE A 12 27.66 4.49 -18.91
C ILE A 12 26.96 4.04 -17.61
N ASP A 13 25.66 4.27 -17.50
CA ASP A 13 24.88 3.87 -16.32
C ASP A 13 24.76 2.33 -16.24
N ARG A 14 24.66 1.66 -17.36
CA ARG A 14 24.68 0.20 -17.43
C ARG A 14 26.03 -0.41 -17.02
N PHE A 15 27.15 0.25 -17.38
CA PHE A 15 28.48 -0.17 -16.92
C PHE A 15 28.73 0.14 -15.45
N ARG A 16 28.26 1.27 -14.93
CA ARG A 16 28.30 1.58 -13.49
C ARG A 16 27.47 0.60 -12.67
N TRP A 17 26.28 0.27 -13.15
CA TRP A 17 25.41 -0.74 -12.53
C TRP A 17 26.04 -2.13 -12.56
N LEU A 18 26.61 -2.56 -13.68
CA LEU A 18 27.36 -3.82 -13.78
C LEU A 18 28.57 -3.86 -12.84
N GLY A 19 29.31 -2.77 -12.71
CA GLY A 19 30.42 -2.66 -11.77
C GLY A 19 29.97 -2.76 -10.31
N ALA A 20 28.90 -2.07 -9.95
CA ALA A 20 28.31 -2.15 -8.61
C ALA A 20 27.77 -3.56 -8.31
N GLU A 21 27.12 -4.20 -9.27
CA GLU A 21 26.59 -5.55 -9.14
C GLU A 21 27.72 -6.60 -8.99
N VAL A 22 28.83 -6.45 -9.70
CA VAL A 22 30.02 -7.33 -9.57
C VAL A 22 30.65 -7.13 -8.19
N LEU A 23 30.83 -5.90 -7.72
CA LEU A 23 31.36 -5.61 -6.39
C LEU A 23 30.44 -6.13 -5.28
N ARG A 24 29.12 -6.02 -5.45
CA ARG A 24 28.12 -6.58 -4.55
C ARG A 24 28.21 -8.12 -4.50
N ARG A 25 28.40 -8.78 -5.65
CA ARG A 25 28.60 -10.24 -5.72
C ARG A 25 29.89 -10.71 -5.02
N ILE A 26 30.98 -9.95 -5.14
CA ILE A 26 32.23 -10.30 -4.47
C ILE A 26 32.09 -10.19 -2.94
N ARG A 27 31.34 -9.18 -2.45
CA ARG A 27 31.07 -9.00 -1.02
C ARG A 27 30.09 -10.03 -0.44
N SER A 28 29.17 -10.60 -1.25
CA SER A 28 28.21 -11.62 -0.78
C SER A 28 28.80 -13.02 -0.59
N PHE A 29 30.05 -13.25 -1.02
CA PHE A 29 30.68 -14.60 -0.96
C PHE A 29 31.44 -14.91 0.33
N SER A 30 31.56 -13.96 1.29
CA SER A 30 32.36 -14.21 2.51
C SER A 30 31.75 -13.60 3.77
N GLY A 31 30.67 -14.15 4.26
CA GLY A 31 30.13 -13.84 5.59
C GLY A 31 28.63 -14.08 5.71
N GLY A 32 28.19 -14.71 6.79
CA GLY A 32 26.77 -14.94 7.09
C GLY A 32 25.95 -13.63 7.15
N ASN A 33 24.63 -13.76 7.14
CA ASN A 33 23.72 -12.63 7.29
C ASN A 33 23.99 -11.89 8.60
N ARG A 34 23.88 -10.56 8.53
CA ARG A 34 24.04 -9.70 9.69
C ARG A 34 22.76 -9.70 10.53
N VAL A 35 22.90 -9.62 11.85
CA VAL A 35 21.80 -9.45 12.80
C VAL A 35 21.75 -7.97 13.22
N PRO A 36 20.58 -7.34 13.31
CA PRO A 36 20.44 -5.96 13.80
C PRO A 36 21.03 -5.79 15.21
N PRO A 37 21.67 -4.65 15.51
CA PRO A 37 22.41 -4.48 16.77
C PRO A 37 21.51 -4.26 17.99
N GLY A 38 20.33 -3.63 17.78
CA GLY A 38 19.41 -3.21 18.85
C GLY A 38 18.54 -4.35 19.44
N PRO A 39 17.56 -4.01 20.28
CA PRO A 39 16.64 -4.98 20.86
C PRO A 39 15.65 -5.55 19.83
N ILE A 40 15.38 -4.82 18.75
CA ILE A 40 14.54 -5.30 17.63
C ILE A 40 15.43 -6.00 16.61
N LYS A 41 15.12 -7.27 16.36
CA LYS A 41 15.77 -8.11 15.36
C LYS A 41 14.93 -8.30 14.10
N HIS A 42 13.60 -8.17 14.25
CA HIS A 42 12.64 -8.41 13.19
C HIS A 42 11.66 -7.24 13.09
N VAL A 43 11.60 -6.63 11.91
CA VAL A 43 10.56 -5.64 11.57
C VAL A 43 9.63 -6.27 10.56
N PHE A 44 8.37 -6.42 10.94
CA PHE A 44 7.28 -6.90 10.10
C PHE A 44 6.41 -5.71 9.70
N VAL A 45 5.99 -5.68 8.44
CA VAL A 45 5.17 -4.61 7.89
C VAL A 45 4.00 -5.21 7.13
N LEU A 46 2.78 -4.89 7.54
CA LEU A 46 1.56 -5.21 6.80
C LEU A 46 0.95 -3.91 6.31
N VAL A 47 0.85 -3.75 4.99
CA VAL A 47 0.21 -2.58 4.36
C VAL A 47 -1.07 -3.03 3.68
N LEU A 48 -2.20 -2.53 4.18
CA LEU A 48 -3.53 -2.72 3.63
C LEU A 48 -3.87 -1.60 2.63
N GLU A 49 -5.10 -1.52 2.14
CA GLU A 49 -5.49 -0.59 1.07
C GLU A 49 -6.67 0.31 1.43
N ASN A 50 -6.56 1.56 0.99
CA ASN A 50 -7.64 2.48 0.67
C ASN A 50 -8.61 2.75 1.83
N ARG A 51 -8.09 3.10 3.03
CA ARG A 51 -8.93 3.47 4.19
C ARG A 51 -8.36 4.67 4.94
N SER A 52 -9.21 5.69 5.17
CA SER A 52 -8.84 6.80 6.04
C SER A 52 -8.82 6.38 7.52
N PHE A 53 -8.13 7.16 8.34
CA PHE A 53 -8.10 6.93 9.78
C PHE A 53 -9.51 7.02 10.38
N ASP A 54 -10.27 8.06 10.03
CA ASP A 54 -11.63 8.23 10.54
C ASP A 54 -12.57 7.12 10.12
N HIS A 55 -12.44 6.66 8.88
CA HIS A 55 -13.29 5.57 8.38
C HIS A 55 -13.13 4.29 9.22
N MET A 56 -11.91 3.98 9.67
CA MET A 56 -11.60 2.76 10.42
C MET A 56 -11.68 2.93 11.93
N LEU A 57 -11.20 4.04 12.47
CA LEU A 57 -11.02 4.25 13.90
C LEU A 57 -11.69 5.52 14.44
N GLY A 58 -12.36 6.30 13.58
CA GLY A 58 -12.95 7.60 13.96
C GLY A 58 -14.02 7.53 15.06
N PHE A 59 -14.63 6.37 15.28
CA PHE A 59 -15.58 6.15 16.38
C PHE A 59 -15.09 5.14 17.42
N ALA A 60 -13.78 4.85 17.45
CA ALA A 60 -13.24 3.85 18.37
C ALA A 60 -13.10 4.35 19.83
N ASP A 61 -13.17 5.66 20.06
CA ASP A 61 -13.07 6.31 21.39
C ASP A 61 -11.89 5.76 22.21
N ILE A 62 -10.68 5.91 21.67
CA ILE A 62 -9.48 5.36 22.25
C ILE A 62 -8.86 6.40 23.19
N SER A 63 -8.69 6.02 24.45
CA SER A 63 -7.98 6.78 25.47
C SER A 63 -6.71 6.06 25.86
N GLY A 64 -5.66 6.81 26.15
CA GLY A 64 -4.39 6.22 26.52
C GLY A 64 -3.43 7.19 27.17
N ARG A 65 -2.15 6.92 27.00
CA ARG A 65 -1.07 7.81 27.40
C ARG A 65 -0.33 8.29 26.16
N ASP A 66 -0.10 9.58 26.09
CA ASP A 66 0.73 10.19 25.07
C ASP A 66 2.14 9.59 25.08
N ALA A 67 2.61 9.15 23.91
CA ALA A 67 3.87 8.43 23.75
C ALA A 67 5.11 9.22 24.20
N ARG A 68 5.06 10.55 24.11
CA ARG A 68 6.21 11.42 24.42
C ARG A 68 6.18 12.00 25.82
N THR A 69 4.99 12.35 26.28
CA THR A 69 4.82 13.02 27.59
C THR A 69 4.39 12.09 28.70
N GLY A 70 3.81 10.93 28.38
CA GLY A 70 3.23 9.98 29.33
C GLY A 70 1.92 10.47 29.97
N HIS A 71 1.43 11.66 29.60
CA HIS A 71 0.18 12.20 30.13
C HIS A 71 -1.04 11.47 29.55
N PRO A 72 -2.17 11.41 30.30
CA PRO A 72 -3.41 10.93 29.73
C PRO A 72 -3.80 11.74 28.49
N THR A 73 -4.20 11.05 27.43
CA THR A 73 -4.63 11.66 26.18
C THR A 73 -5.68 10.80 25.49
N HIS A 74 -6.22 11.30 24.40
CA HIS A 74 -7.17 10.62 23.53
C HIS A 74 -6.69 10.70 22.09
N VAL A 75 -7.06 9.73 21.31
CA VAL A 75 -6.90 9.77 19.85
C VAL A 75 -7.68 10.96 19.28
N ASP A 76 -7.13 11.61 18.29
CA ASP A 76 -7.79 12.65 17.51
C ASP A 76 -8.80 12.00 16.56
N ASP A 77 -10.04 11.83 17.03
CA ASP A 77 -11.12 11.07 16.42
C ASP A 77 -12.45 11.85 16.33
N LEU A 78 -13.46 11.27 15.70
CA LEU A 78 -14.77 11.87 15.46
C LEU A 78 -15.70 11.91 16.71
N THR A 79 -15.29 11.34 17.82
CA THR A 79 -16.11 11.32 19.05
C THR A 79 -16.04 12.64 19.81
N ARG A 80 -15.12 13.53 19.44
CA ARG A 80 -14.84 14.82 20.10
C ARG A 80 -14.80 15.96 19.07
N GLY A 81 -14.86 17.18 19.54
CA GLY A 81 -14.69 18.36 18.71
C GLY A 81 -15.97 18.90 18.05
N GLY A 82 -17.08 18.21 18.15
CA GLY A 82 -18.37 18.60 17.58
C GLY A 82 -18.73 17.82 16.32
N PRO A 83 -19.76 18.25 15.57
CA PRO A 83 -20.15 17.58 14.33
C PRO A 83 -19.04 17.73 13.26
N HIS A 84 -18.69 16.64 12.62
CA HIS A 84 -17.74 16.60 11.52
C HIS A 84 -18.52 16.40 10.23
N ALA A 85 -18.79 17.50 9.52
CA ALA A 85 -19.65 17.52 8.36
C ALA A 85 -18.90 17.91 7.08
N ASN A 86 -19.37 17.42 5.95
CA ASN A 86 -18.85 17.77 4.64
C ASN A 86 -19.95 18.42 3.77
N PRO A 87 -19.66 19.52 3.04
CA PRO A 87 -20.64 20.23 2.23
C PRO A 87 -21.25 19.34 1.14
N ASN A 88 -22.57 19.43 0.98
CA ASN A 88 -23.29 18.75 -0.11
C ASN A 88 -23.48 19.73 -1.29
N PRO A 89 -22.89 19.48 -2.47
CA PRO A 89 -23.01 20.37 -3.63
C PRO A 89 -24.45 20.60 -4.11
N ASN A 90 -25.36 19.64 -3.89
CA ASN A 90 -26.75 19.70 -4.31
C ASN A 90 -27.68 20.29 -3.24
N ALA A 91 -27.19 20.43 -2.00
CA ALA A 91 -27.97 20.91 -0.85
C ALA A 91 -27.03 21.64 0.12
N ALA A 92 -26.60 22.84 -0.25
CA ALA A 92 -25.58 23.60 0.52
C ALA A 92 -26.01 23.91 1.97
N ASP A 93 -27.30 23.93 2.24
CA ASP A 93 -27.89 24.08 3.57
C ASP A 93 -27.99 22.77 4.37
N ARG A 94 -27.59 21.64 3.79
CA ARG A 94 -27.63 20.30 4.38
C ARG A 94 -26.31 19.59 4.20
N PRO A 95 -25.26 19.95 4.96
CA PRO A 95 -24.02 19.21 4.96
C PRO A 95 -24.27 17.77 5.45
N VAL A 96 -23.39 16.85 5.08
CA VAL A 96 -23.46 15.46 5.49
C VAL A 96 -22.52 15.24 6.66
N ASP A 97 -23.07 14.82 7.78
CA ASP A 97 -22.28 14.52 8.99
C ASP A 97 -21.62 13.15 8.88
N ALA A 98 -20.42 13.04 9.45
CA ALA A 98 -19.79 11.75 9.69
C ALA A 98 -20.67 10.89 10.62
N SER A 99 -20.88 9.65 10.27
CA SER A 99 -21.81 8.75 10.95
C SER A 99 -21.32 7.30 10.97
N ARG A 100 -22.08 6.41 11.59
CA ARG A 100 -21.83 4.96 11.64
C ARG A 100 -23.16 4.19 11.68
N PRO A 101 -23.22 2.91 11.32
CA PRO A 101 -22.11 2.09 10.85
C PRO A 101 -21.85 2.26 9.33
N ALA A 102 -20.63 1.97 8.90
CA ALA A 102 -20.30 1.77 7.49
C ALA A 102 -20.82 0.41 6.98
N VAL A 103 -20.86 0.24 5.67
CA VAL A 103 -21.09 -1.07 5.05
C VAL A 103 -19.79 -1.88 5.02
N PHE A 104 -19.89 -3.21 5.16
CA PHE A 104 -18.72 -4.09 5.17
C PHE A 104 -17.99 -4.14 3.82
N SER A 105 -18.69 -3.87 2.73
CA SER A 105 -18.14 -3.72 1.38
C SER A 105 -19.02 -2.76 0.58
N LEU A 106 -18.42 -1.82 -0.15
CA LEU A 106 -19.17 -0.97 -1.09
C LEU A 106 -19.74 -1.76 -2.27
N ALA A 107 -19.19 -2.93 -2.56
CA ALA A 107 -19.73 -3.80 -3.60
C ALA A 107 -21.00 -4.56 -3.17
N GLN A 108 -21.41 -4.47 -1.92
CA GLN A 108 -22.63 -5.09 -1.44
C GLN A 108 -23.85 -4.50 -2.14
N LYS A 109 -24.62 -5.36 -2.84
CA LYS A 109 -25.84 -4.93 -3.55
C LYS A 109 -26.89 -4.41 -2.57
N ARG A 110 -27.51 -3.31 -2.94
CA ARG A 110 -28.72 -2.79 -2.32
C ARG A 110 -29.95 -3.57 -2.77
N ALA A 111 -31.09 -3.30 -2.15
CA ALA A 111 -32.36 -3.94 -2.49
C ALA A 111 -32.79 -3.71 -3.96
N ASP A 112 -32.35 -2.61 -4.57
CA ASP A 112 -32.59 -2.29 -5.99
C ASP A 112 -31.59 -2.92 -6.95
N GLY A 113 -30.65 -3.74 -6.45
CA GLY A 113 -29.61 -4.40 -7.23
C GLY A 113 -28.39 -3.53 -7.55
N THR A 114 -28.39 -2.25 -7.17
CA THR A 114 -27.26 -1.34 -7.34
C THR A 114 -26.26 -1.48 -6.19
N HIS A 115 -25.04 -0.97 -6.36
CA HIS A 115 -24.06 -0.79 -5.30
C HIS A 115 -23.37 0.57 -5.43
N PRO A 116 -22.83 1.14 -4.34
CA PRO A 116 -22.01 2.34 -4.40
C PRO A 116 -20.79 2.13 -5.32
N PRO A 117 -20.41 3.14 -6.11
CA PRO A 117 -19.16 3.08 -6.86
C PRO A 117 -17.95 3.12 -5.92
N ASP A 118 -16.81 2.66 -6.41
CA ASP A 118 -15.52 2.86 -5.75
C ASP A 118 -15.23 4.36 -5.62
N PRO A 119 -14.86 4.87 -4.44
CA PRO A 119 -14.59 6.31 -4.29
C PRO A 119 -13.32 6.71 -5.06
N GLY A 120 -13.38 7.86 -5.71
CA GLY A 120 -12.23 8.39 -6.44
C GLY A 120 -11.09 8.78 -5.49
N HIS A 121 -9.88 8.34 -5.81
CA HIS A 121 -8.66 8.60 -5.02
C HIS A 121 -7.44 8.91 -5.89
N GLU A 122 -7.62 9.13 -7.21
CA GLU A 122 -6.58 9.68 -8.07
C GLU A 122 -6.26 11.13 -7.68
N PHE A 123 -5.16 11.66 -8.16
CA PHE A 123 -4.64 12.97 -7.74
C PHE A 123 -5.69 14.10 -7.79
N ASP A 124 -6.41 14.24 -8.90
CA ASP A 124 -7.45 15.26 -9.08
C ASP A 124 -8.65 15.08 -8.10
N HIS A 125 -8.99 13.83 -7.76
CA HIS A 125 -10.03 13.53 -6.78
C HIS A 125 -9.59 13.98 -5.38
N VAL A 126 -8.36 13.65 -4.99
CA VAL A 126 -7.81 14.02 -3.67
C VAL A 126 -7.62 15.53 -3.58
N LEU A 127 -7.18 16.18 -4.65
CA LEU A 127 -7.08 17.63 -4.70
C LEU A 127 -8.44 18.30 -4.41
N LEU A 128 -9.53 17.80 -5.03
CA LEU A 128 -10.87 18.27 -4.76
C LEU A 128 -11.32 17.96 -3.32
N GLN A 129 -11.05 16.77 -2.82
CA GLN A 129 -11.41 16.35 -1.45
C GLN A 129 -10.80 17.26 -0.40
N LEU A 130 -9.53 17.59 -0.56
CA LEU A 130 -8.76 18.38 0.39
C LEU A 130 -9.03 19.89 0.30
N CYS A 131 -9.22 20.42 -0.92
CA CYS A 131 -9.28 21.87 -1.18
C CYS A 131 -10.68 22.38 -1.50
N GLY A 132 -11.68 21.48 -1.58
CA GLY A 132 -13.05 21.87 -1.92
C GLY A 132 -13.20 22.42 -3.34
N TYR A 133 -14.30 23.13 -3.58
CA TYR A 133 -14.58 23.80 -4.83
C TYR A 133 -15.19 25.18 -4.56
N THR A 134 -15.11 26.07 -5.55
CA THR A 134 -15.79 27.36 -5.49
C THR A 134 -16.86 27.45 -6.59
N ARG A 135 -17.66 28.50 -6.54
CA ARG A 135 -18.58 28.85 -7.64
C ARG A 135 -18.24 30.23 -8.15
N ASP A 136 -18.19 30.37 -9.47
CA ASP A 136 -18.00 31.67 -10.10
C ASP A 136 -19.26 32.54 -10.01
N GLN A 137 -19.20 33.75 -10.55
CA GLN A 137 -20.33 34.71 -10.57
C GLN A 137 -21.57 34.18 -11.33
N SER A 138 -21.40 33.15 -12.16
CA SER A 138 -22.47 32.47 -12.91
C SER A 138 -22.96 31.20 -12.21
N ALA A 139 -22.57 30.96 -10.95
CA ALA A 139 -22.84 29.78 -10.17
C ALA A 139 -22.20 28.47 -10.75
N LYS A 140 -21.29 28.62 -11.73
CA LYS A 140 -20.55 27.48 -12.29
C LYS A 140 -19.50 26.99 -11.28
N VAL A 141 -19.39 25.66 -11.14
CA VAL A 141 -18.37 25.04 -10.30
C VAL A 141 -16.98 25.33 -10.85
N VAL A 142 -16.08 25.77 -9.97
CA VAL A 142 -14.66 25.99 -10.25
C VAL A 142 -13.88 25.02 -9.36
N LEU A 143 -13.23 24.06 -9.99
CA LEU A 143 -12.40 23.07 -9.30
C LEU A 143 -11.06 23.69 -8.88
N PRO A 144 -10.45 23.20 -7.80
CA PRO A 144 -9.10 23.60 -7.44
C PRO A 144 -8.13 23.18 -8.55
N THR A 145 -7.13 24.00 -8.78
CA THR A 145 -6.04 23.71 -9.71
C THR A 145 -4.76 23.55 -8.92
N HIS A 146 -3.98 22.53 -9.24
CA HIS A 146 -2.64 22.41 -8.70
C HIS A 146 -1.80 23.59 -9.21
N PRO A 147 -1.05 24.30 -8.35
CA PRO A 147 -0.14 25.36 -8.79
C PRO A 147 1.01 24.80 -9.63
N ASP A 148 1.75 25.70 -10.27
CA ASP A 148 2.91 25.35 -11.09
C ASP A 148 3.97 24.55 -10.31
N PRO A 149 4.83 23.76 -11.01
CA PRO A 149 5.83 22.92 -10.38
C PRO A 149 6.71 23.67 -9.37
N GLY A 150 6.69 23.20 -8.13
CA GLY A 150 7.47 23.78 -7.04
C GLY A 150 6.71 24.75 -6.15
N ASP A 151 5.48 25.12 -6.50
CA ASP A 151 4.62 25.95 -5.68
C ASP A 151 3.87 25.18 -4.59
N ASP A 152 3.19 25.95 -3.77
CA ASP A 152 2.44 25.43 -2.65
C ASP A 152 1.15 24.76 -3.10
N TYR A 153 0.87 23.57 -2.56
CA TYR A 153 -0.44 22.93 -2.68
C TYR A 153 -1.53 23.92 -2.19
N PRO A 154 -2.73 23.99 -2.83
CA PRO A 154 -3.79 24.92 -2.42
C PRO A 154 -4.15 24.81 -0.95
N GLY A 155 -4.85 25.80 -0.41
CA GLY A 155 -5.34 25.76 0.97
C GLY A 155 -6.25 24.56 1.22
N ILE A 156 -5.96 23.80 2.27
CA ILE A 156 -6.67 22.58 2.63
C ILE A 156 -7.70 22.89 3.72
N ASP A 157 -8.96 22.50 3.47
CA ASP A 157 -10.07 22.63 4.43
C ASP A 157 -10.91 21.34 4.54
N ASN A 158 -10.54 20.29 3.80
CA ASN A 158 -11.21 18.98 3.75
C ASN A 158 -12.70 19.08 3.36
N SER A 159 -13.10 20.09 2.57
CA SER A 159 -14.51 20.38 2.29
C SER A 159 -15.07 19.69 1.05
N GLY A 160 -14.26 18.97 0.28
CA GLY A 160 -14.64 18.47 -1.04
C GLY A 160 -14.94 16.98 -1.15
N PHE A 161 -14.97 16.20 -0.07
CA PHE A 161 -15.14 14.74 -0.14
C PHE A 161 -16.46 14.34 -0.80
N ILE A 162 -17.58 14.88 -0.33
CA ILE A 162 -18.90 14.64 -0.94
C ILE A 162 -18.92 15.08 -2.40
N ALA A 163 -18.35 16.25 -2.71
CA ALA A 163 -18.29 16.76 -4.07
C ALA A 163 -17.49 15.85 -5.01
N SER A 164 -16.36 15.34 -4.54
CA SER A 164 -15.53 14.38 -5.28
C SER A 164 -16.31 13.08 -5.54
N TYR A 165 -16.96 12.51 -4.53
CA TYR A 165 -17.70 11.27 -4.67
C TYR A 165 -18.95 11.41 -5.56
N MET A 166 -19.54 12.60 -5.64
CA MET A 166 -20.60 12.93 -6.59
C MET A 166 -20.10 13.16 -8.03
N GLY A 167 -18.81 12.97 -8.29
CA GLY A 167 -18.23 12.99 -9.63
C GLY A 167 -17.83 14.36 -10.14
N LEU A 168 -17.72 15.40 -9.29
CA LEU A 168 -17.29 16.74 -9.73
C LEU A 168 -15.85 16.79 -10.23
N ALA A 169 -14.99 15.84 -9.82
CA ALA A 169 -13.59 15.74 -10.28
C ALA A 169 -13.44 15.00 -11.63
N ASN A 170 -14.48 14.32 -12.11
CA ASN A 170 -14.39 13.51 -13.33
C ASN A 170 -14.38 14.40 -14.57
N ARG A 171 -13.20 14.74 -15.06
CA ARG A 171 -13.01 15.53 -16.28
C ARG A 171 -13.45 14.79 -17.55
N ASP A 172 -13.53 13.46 -17.52
CA ASP A 172 -13.92 12.60 -18.64
C ASP A 172 -15.43 12.46 -18.83
N GLY A 173 -16.22 13.26 -18.10
CA GLY A 173 -17.69 13.31 -18.25
C GLY A 173 -18.42 12.08 -17.69
N VAL A 174 -17.72 11.14 -17.08
CA VAL A 174 -18.36 10.01 -16.39
C VAL A 174 -18.81 10.52 -15.02
N VAL A 175 -20.03 11.01 -14.96
CA VAL A 175 -20.68 11.29 -13.68
C VAL A 175 -20.99 9.95 -13.04
N SER A 176 -20.29 9.61 -11.97
CA SER A 176 -20.73 8.52 -11.12
C SER A 176 -22.03 8.97 -10.45
N ASN A 177 -23.16 8.49 -10.95
CA ASN A 177 -24.47 8.77 -10.37
C ASN A 177 -24.61 8.00 -9.05
N THR A 178 -23.79 8.35 -8.05
CA THR A 178 -24.00 7.76 -6.73
C THR A 178 -25.31 8.28 -6.16
N THR A 179 -26.22 7.34 -5.85
CA THR A 179 -27.48 7.65 -5.17
C THR A 179 -27.30 7.78 -3.65
N ASP A 180 -26.08 7.55 -3.13
CA ASP A 180 -25.76 7.60 -1.70
C ASP A 180 -24.39 8.28 -1.48
N PRO A 181 -24.31 9.61 -1.60
CA PRO A 181 -23.08 10.35 -1.39
C PRO A 181 -22.59 10.29 0.06
N GLU A 182 -23.45 9.88 1.00
CA GLU A 182 -23.10 9.72 2.41
C GLU A 182 -22.21 8.51 2.69
N SER A 183 -22.09 7.56 1.75
CA SER A 183 -21.33 6.33 1.96
C SER A 183 -19.89 6.57 2.40
N ILE A 184 -19.23 7.63 1.89
CA ILE A 184 -17.85 7.97 2.24
C ILE A 184 -17.70 8.68 3.59
N MET A 185 -18.82 9.16 4.15
CA MET A 185 -18.91 9.78 5.48
C MET A 185 -19.29 8.77 6.57
N ARG A 186 -19.69 7.55 6.19
CA ARG A 186 -20.01 6.47 7.14
C ARG A 186 -18.74 5.73 7.52
N CYS A 187 -18.45 5.72 8.81
CA CYS A 187 -17.27 5.09 9.40
C CYS A 187 -17.65 3.77 10.08
N PHE A 188 -16.68 2.90 10.28
CA PHE A 188 -16.93 1.64 10.97
C PHE A 188 -17.23 1.86 12.47
N ASP A 189 -18.22 1.12 12.95
CA ASP A 189 -18.37 0.93 14.41
C ASP A 189 -17.23 0.01 14.90
N PRO A 190 -16.66 0.24 16.10
CA PRO A 190 -15.63 -0.63 16.67
C PRO A 190 -15.98 -2.11 16.70
N ALA A 191 -17.28 -2.44 16.77
CA ALA A 191 -17.76 -3.82 16.70
C ALA A 191 -17.66 -4.45 15.31
N GLN A 192 -17.56 -3.64 14.24
CA GLN A 192 -17.38 -4.12 12.87
C GLN A 192 -15.91 -4.42 12.53
N VAL A 193 -14.98 -3.74 13.22
CA VAL A 193 -13.52 -3.91 13.06
C VAL A 193 -12.85 -4.21 14.40
N PRO A 194 -13.28 -5.30 15.07
CA PRO A 194 -12.86 -5.61 16.43
C PRO A 194 -11.37 -5.93 16.55
N VAL A 195 -10.75 -6.48 15.52
CA VAL A 195 -9.33 -6.85 15.52
C VAL A 195 -8.45 -5.60 15.51
N LEU A 196 -8.70 -4.69 14.56
CA LEU A 196 -7.96 -3.43 14.45
C LEU A 196 -8.15 -2.57 15.70
N THR A 197 -9.40 -2.47 16.16
CA THR A 197 -9.75 -1.73 17.40
C THR A 197 -9.05 -2.30 18.64
N ALA A 198 -8.98 -3.63 18.77
CA ALA A 198 -8.28 -4.27 19.88
C ALA A 198 -6.78 -3.97 19.86
N LEU A 199 -6.14 -4.03 18.69
CA LEU A 199 -4.72 -3.69 18.51
C LEU A 199 -4.44 -2.23 18.83
N ALA A 200 -5.30 -1.30 18.36
CA ALA A 200 -5.16 0.12 18.60
C ALA A 200 -5.29 0.48 20.10
N LYS A 201 -6.14 -0.25 20.85
CA LYS A 201 -6.28 -0.10 22.31
C LYS A 201 -5.17 -0.80 23.10
N GLU A 202 -4.52 -1.80 22.52
CA GLU A 202 -3.53 -2.61 23.24
C GLU A 202 -2.10 -2.08 23.06
N PHE A 203 -1.78 -1.49 21.90
CA PHE A 203 -0.44 -1.05 21.53
C PHE A 203 -0.38 0.46 21.26
N ALA A 204 0.51 0.90 20.38
CA ALA A 204 0.60 2.32 20.02
C ALA A 204 -0.23 2.60 18.76
N VAL A 205 -1.30 3.38 18.92
CA VAL A 205 -2.04 3.97 17.80
C VAL A 205 -1.41 5.31 17.43
N CYS A 206 -1.01 5.45 16.16
CA CYS A 206 -0.42 6.67 15.61
C CYS A 206 -1.53 7.45 14.88
N ASP A 207 -2.14 8.43 15.53
CA ASP A 207 -3.31 9.14 15.02
C ASP A 207 -2.97 10.30 14.06
N ARG A 208 -1.68 10.45 13.72
CA ARG A 208 -1.18 11.43 12.75
C ARG A 208 -0.27 10.78 11.71
N TRP A 209 -0.64 9.57 11.28
CA TRP A 209 0.01 8.91 10.15
C TRP A 209 -0.73 9.29 8.86
N PHE A 210 -0.01 9.90 7.93
CA PHE A 210 -0.55 10.40 6.67
C PHE A 210 -0.01 9.59 5.48
N SER A 211 -0.78 9.45 4.43
CA SER A 211 -0.23 8.95 3.17
C SER A 211 0.82 9.92 2.63
N SER A 212 1.84 9.40 1.95
CA SER A 212 3.01 10.18 1.54
C SER A 212 2.76 11.14 0.39
N VAL A 213 1.70 10.86 -0.40
CA VAL A 213 1.25 11.63 -1.54
C VAL A 213 -0.26 11.82 -1.44
N PRO A 214 -0.81 13.01 -1.73
CA PRO A 214 -2.25 13.21 -1.86
C PRO A 214 -2.74 12.64 -3.19
N GLY A 215 -2.84 11.31 -3.26
CA GLY A 215 -3.11 10.57 -4.48
C GLY A 215 -3.25 9.07 -4.23
N PRO A 216 -3.21 8.27 -5.31
CA PRO A 216 -3.62 6.87 -5.30
C PRO A 216 -2.59 5.91 -4.69
N THR A 217 -2.96 4.63 -4.70
CA THR A 217 -2.22 3.48 -4.17
C THR A 217 -0.75 3.42 -4.62
N TRP A 218 -0.48 3.52 -5.94
CA TRP A 218 0.85 3.22 -6.48
C TRP A 218 1.95 4.15 -6.00
N PRO A 219 1.84 5.49 -6.12
CA PRO A 219 2.85 6.38 -5.58
C PRO A 219 3.01 6.20 -4.06
N ASN A 220 1.92 6.02 -3.31
CA ASN A 220 1.98 5.84 -1.87
C ASN A 220 2.71 4.55 -1.48
N ARG A 221 2.45 3.43 -2.13
CA ARG A 221 3.16 2.17 -1.87
C ARG A 221 4.64 2.24 -2.17
N PHE A 222 5.05 2.98 -3.20
CA PHE A 222 6.47 3.14 -3.48
C PHE A 222 7.24 3.85 -2.37
N PHE A 223 6.59 4.75 -1.63
CA PHE A 223 7.22 5.37 -0.46
C PHE A 223 7.60 4.38 0.63
N PHE A 224 6.87 3.27 0.80
CA PHE A 224 7.27 2.19 1.72
C PHE A 224 8.54 1.44 1.28
N HIS A 225 8.94 1.60 0.03
CA HIS A 225 10.07 0.85 -0.53
C HIS A 225 11.29 1.73 -0.85
N ALA A 226 11.05 3.01 -1.15
CA ALA A 226 12.09 3.90 -1.68
C ALA A 226 12.09 5.31 -1.07
N ALA A 227 11.18 5.63 -0.13
CA ALA A 227 10.94 6.98 0.37
C ALA A 227 10.71 8.02 -0.75
N SER A 228 10.24 7.54 -1.89
CA SER A 228 9.93 8.28 -3.10
C SER A 228 8.99 7.45 -3.98
N SER A 229 8.22 8.11 -4.81
CA SER A 229 7.46 7.45 -5.88
C SER A 229 8.21 7.44 -7.23
N GLY A 230 9.47 7.93 -7.28
CA GLY A 230 10.20 8.12 -8.54
C GLY A 230 9.55 9.17 -9.46
N GLY A 231 8.89 10.15 -8.85
CA GLY A 231 8.17 11.21 -9.53
C GLY A 231 6.74 10.85 -9.94
N LEU A 232 6.25 9.65 -9.62
CA LEU A 232 4.87 9.27 -9.90
C LEU A 232 3.92 9.99 -8.93
N ASP A 233 3.02 10.79 -9.47
CA ASP A 233 2.05 11.59 -8.71
C ASP A 233 0.61 11.06 -8.81
N ASP A 234 0.35 10.14 -9.76
CA ASP A 234 -0.96 9.55 -10.02
C ASP A 234 -0.85 8.05 -10.32
N SER A 235 -1.97 7.37 -10.56
CA SER A 235 -1.93 5.99 -11.03
C SER A 235 -1.22 5.89 -12.38
N PRO A 236 -0.50 4.80 -12.65
CA PRO A 236 0.14 4.61 -13.94
C PRO A 236 -0.86 4.65 -15.09
N SER A 237 -0.94 5.78 -15.78
CA SER A 237 -1.87 6.00 -16.88
C SER A 237 -1.31 5.41 -18.16
N GLY A 238 -1.55 4.15 -18.39
CA GLY A 238 -1.46 3.59 -19.73
C GLY A 238 -0.06 3.32 -20.29
N PHE A 239 -0.05 2.42 -21.16
CA PHE A 239 0.96 1.79 -22.01
C PHE A 239 1.81 2.72 -22.86
N GLN A 240 1.55 4.02 -22.86
CA GLN A 240 2.19 4.96 -23.77
C GLN A 240 3.48 5.57 -23.24
N SER A 241 3.65 5.56 -21.94
CA SER A 241 4.85 6.13 -21.35
C SER A 241 5.93 5.08 -21.18
N ALA A 242 7.01 5.30 -21.87
CA ALA A 242 8.33 4.76 -21.67
C ALA A 242 8.48 3.22 -21.71
N THR A 243 8.90 2.77 -22.84
CA THR A 243 9.44 1.42 -23.05
C THR A 243 10.42 0.93 -21.98
N ALA A 244 11.10 1.82 -21.25
CA ALA A 244 12.04 1.48 -20.20
C ALA A 244 11.35 1.05 -18.90
N SER A 245 10.42 1.84 -18.36
CA SER A 245 9.65 1.47 -17.14
C SER A 245 8.72 0.29 -17.40
N LEU A 246 8.19 0.17 -18.62
CA LEU A 246 7.41 -0.98 -19.04
C LEU A 246 8.18 -2.31 -18.94
N LEU A 247 9.47 -2.31 -19.28
CA LEU A 247 10.27 -3.53 -19.36
C LEU A 247 11.12 -3.82 -18.12
N ASP A 248 11.60 -2.77 -17.46
CA ASP A 248 12.52 -2.88 -16.33
C ASP A 248 11.84 -2.65 -14.96
N GLY A 249 10.67 -2.03 -14.93
CA GLY A 249 9.96 -1.57 -13.73
C GLY A 249 10.36 -0.15 -13.33
N TYR A 250 9.69 0.37 -12.28
CA TYR A 250 9.91 1.73 -11.78
C TYR A 250 11.30 1.88 -11.16
N HIS A 251 11.98 2.93 -11.56
CA HIS A 251 13.34 3.23 -11.13
C HIS A 251 13.34 4.33 -10.06
N PHE A 252 14.05 4.09 -8.97
CA PHE A 252 14.29 5.05 -7.91
C PHE A 252 15.77 5.44 -7.92
N GLU A 253 16.06 6.73 -7.96
CA GLU A 253 17.42 7.28 -8.13
C GLU A 253 18.38 6.75 -7.08
N ASN A 254 17.94 6.67 -5.83
CA ASN A 254 18.74 6.23 -4.69
C ASN A 254 18.57 4.73 -4.35
N GLY A 255 17.90 3.96 -5.22
CA GLY A 255 17.56 2.57 -4.96
C GLY A 255 16.40 2.41 -3.96
N THR A 256 16.34 1.26 -3.34
CA THR A 256 15.27 0.86 -2.43
C THR A 256 15.83 0.37 -1.10
N ILE A 257 14.94 0.21 -0.11
CA ILE A 257 15.30 -0.42 1.17
C ILE A 257 15.90 -1.82 0.97
N TYR A 258 15.42 -2.56 -0.02
CA TYR A 258 15.96 -3.89 -0.35
C TYR A 258 17.42 -3.84 -0.79
N ASP A 259 17.79 -2.81 -1.54
CA ASP A 259 19.17 -2.57 -1.96
C ASP A 259 20.06 -2.18 -0.76
N ARG A 260 19.54 -1.36 0.18
CA ARG A 260 20.23 -1.00 1.42
C ARG A 260 20.46 -2.22 2.32
N LEU A 261 19.42 -3.04 2.52
CA LEU A 261 19.49 -4.26 3.32
C LEU A 261 20.52 -5.24 2.75
N GLU A 262 20.44 -5.55 1.45
CA GLU A 262 21.41 -6.43 0.80
C GLU A 262 22.83 -5.88 0.85
N GLY A 263 23.00 -4.56 0.60
CA GLY A 263 24.29 -3.88 0.69
C GLY A 263 24.93 -3.98 2.07
N SER A 264 24.11 -4.04 3.12
CA SER A 264 24.54 -4.19 4.53
C SER A 264 24.49 -5.64 5.03
N ARG A 265 24.20 -6.60 4.16
CA ARG A 265 24.10 -8.04 4.47
C ARG A 265 22.96 -8.42 5.41
N TYR A 266 21.89 -7.65 5.40
CA TYR A 266 20.65 -8.03 6.05
C TYR A 266 19.77 -8.81 5.06
N ASP A 267 19.15 -9.90 5.51
CA ASP A 267 18.15 -10.63 4.73
C ASP A 267 16.79 -9.91 4.79
N TRP A 268 15.95 -10.17 3.81
CA TRP A 268 14.59 -9.66 3.78
C TRP A 268 13.67 -10.68 3.10
N LYS A 269 12.38 -10.60 3.41
CA LYS A 269 11.35 -11.42 2.75
C LYS A 269 10.12 -10.57 2.43
N VAL A 270 9.46 -10.93 1.33
CA VAL A 270 8.11 -10.47 1.01
C VAL A 270 7.19 -11.69 1.04
N PHE A 271 6.17 -11.64 1.89
CA PHE A 271 5.10 -12.62 1.90
C PHE A 271 3.91 -12.07 1.11
N MET A 272 3.52 -12.78 0.05
CA MET A 272 2.52 -12.33 -0.92
C MET A 272 1.21 -13.07 -0.71
N GLY A 273 0.11 -12.32 -0.63
CA GLY A 273 -1.26 -12.88 -0.60
C GLY A 273 -1.70 -13.42 -1.95
N ASP A 274 -1.16 -12.89 -3.04
CA ASP A 274 -1.44 -13.37 -4.40
C ASP A 274 -0.18 -13.45 -5.29
N GLU A 275 -0.38 -13.69 -6.60
CA GLU A 275 0.70 -13.95 -7.55
C GLU A 275 1.40 -12.69 -8.08
N PHE A 276 0.82 -11.53 -7.86
CA PHE A 276 1.23 -10.28 -8.48
C PHE A 276 1.42 -9.16 -7.47
N PRO A 277 2.38 -9.30 -6.52
CA PRO A 277 2.63 -8.28 -5.52
C PRO A 277 3.14 -7.00 -6.18
N GLN A 278 2.74 -5.84 -5.66
CA GLN A 278 3.10 -4.54 -6.22
C GLN A 278 4.61 -4.27 -6.20
N VAL A 279 5.32 -4.81 -5.22
CA VAL A 279 6.81 -4.79 -5.13
C VAL A 279 7.46 -5.29 -6.44
N PHE A 280 6.79 -6.12 -7.20
CA PHE A 280 7.28 -6.58 -8.51
C PHE A 280 7.44 -5.49 -9.56
N ALA A 281 6.69 -4.40 -9.44
CA ALA A 281 6.82 -3.26 -10.33
C ALA A 281 8.16 -2.53 -10.17
N ILE A 282 8.88 -2.75 -9.08
CA ILE A 282 10.16 -2.10 -8.80
C ILE A 282 11.26 -2.67 -9.70
N ARG A 283 12.07 -1.80 -10.26
CA ARG A 283 13.27 -2.17 -11.02
C ARG A 283 14.24 -2.96 -10.13
N GLY A 284 14.83 -4.00 -10.70
CA GLY A 284 15.78 -4.83 -9.98
C GLY A 284 15.16 -6.02 -9.24
N MET A 285 13.84 -6.18 -9.23
CA MET A 285 13.18 -7.40 -8.74
C MET A 285 13.38 -8.53 -9.76
N THR A 286 14.58 -9.08 -9.78
CA THR A 286 15.02 -10.13 -10.71
C THR A 286 14.48 -11.51 -10.33
N ALA A 287 14.51 -12.48 -11.27
CA ALA A 287 14.14 -13.87 -10.99
C ALA A 287 14.89 -14.44 -9.76
N ARG A 288 16.16 -14.07 -9.57
CA ARG A 288 16.96 -14.49 -8.41
C ARG A 288 16.42 -13.94 -7.08
N ARG A 289 16.04 -12.63 -7.05
CA ARG A 289 15.40 -12.03 -5.86
C ARG A 289 14.07 -12.72 -5.57
N LEU A 290 13.32 -13.05 -6.63
CA LEU A 290 12.08 -13.78 -6.53
C LEU A 290 12.23 -15.14 -5.84
N GLU A 291 13.18 -15.94 -6.29
CA GLU A 291 13.44 -17.26 -5.69
C GLU A 291 13.99 -17.16 -4.26
N GLY A 292 14.79 -16.12 -3.98
CA GLY A 292 15.46 -15.92 -2.70
C GLY A 292 14.60 -15.31 -1.61
N HIS A 293 13.76 -14.34 -1.96
CA HIS A 293 13.14 -13.44 -0.98
C HIS A 293 11.61 -13.46 -0.97
N PHE A 294 10.95 -13.95 -2.04
CA PHE A 294 9.49 -13.97 -2.09
C PHE A 294 8.95 -15.32 -1.66
N ARG A 295 7.92 -15.30 -0.81
CA ARG A 295 7.21 -16.47 -0.29
C ARG A 295 5.71 -16.23 -0.41
N ARG A 296 4.94 -17.29 -0.44
CA ARG A 296 3.49 -17.18 -0.28
C ARG A 296 3.12 -16.91 1.15
N PHE A 297 2.01 -16.22 1.36
CA PHE A 297 1.53 -15.91 2.70
C PHE A 297 1.16 -17.18 3.49
N GLU A 298 0.74 -18.25 2.82
CA GLU A 298 0.48 -19.54 3.45
C GLU A 298 1.73 -20.15 4.13
N GLU A 299 2.93 -19.76 3.69
CA GLU A 299 4.21 -20.18 4.29
C GLU A 299 4.62 -19.32 5.49
N PHE A 300 3.89 -18.21 5.76
CA PHE A 300 4.28 -17.21 6.76
C PHE A 300 4.34 -17.79 8.18
N ALA A 301 3.30 -18.51 8.59
CA ALA A 301 3.23 -19.09 9.93
C ALA A 301 4.32 -20.17 10.14
N GLU A 302 4.57 -21.03 9.16
CA GLU A 302 5.65 -22.01 9.23
C GLU A 302 7.02 -21.33 9.34
N ALA A 303 7.26 -20.31 8.52
CA ALA A 303 8.53 -19.60 8.51
C ALA A 303 8.81 -18.85 9.82
N VAL A 304 7.83 -18.11 10.35
CA VAL A 304 8.00 -17.28 11.56
C VAL A 304 8.06 -18.12 12.84
N ASN A 305 7.47 -19.31 12.86
CA ASN A 305 7.55 -20.21 14.00
C ASN A 305 8.82 -21.10 14.00
N ASP A 306 9.63 -21.04 12.93
CA ASP A 306 10.92 -21.70 12.93
C ASP A 306 11.89 -20.99 13.92
N PRO A 307 12.43 -21.68 14.95
CA PRO A 307 13.39 -21.07 15.87
C PRO A 307 14.65 -20.48 15.21
N GLU A 308 15.00 -20.96 14.01
CA GLU A 308 16.14 -20.48 13.23
C GLU A 308 15.77 -19.31 12.29
N PHE A 309 14.53 -18.79 12.38
CA PHE A 309 14.12 -17.64 11.58
C PHE A 309 14.97 -16.41 11.94
N SER A 310 15.70 -15.88 10.97
CA SER A 310 16.67 -14.80 11.18
C SER A 310 16.52 -13.66 10.17
N VAL A 311 15.31 -13.47 9.64
CA VAL A 311 15.03 -12.43 8.65
C VAL A 311 14.72 -11.09 9.33
N PRO A 312 15.58 -10.07 9.18
CA PRO A 312 15.38 -8.79 9.88
C PRO A 312 14.24 -7.95 9.34
N TYR A 313 13.93 -8.00 8.05
CA TYR A 313 12.88 -7.20 7.44
C TYR A 313 11.90 -8.07 6.65
N VAL A 314 10.65 -7.98 7.01
CA VAL A 314 9.55 -8.74 6.41
C VAL A 314 8.45 -7.80 5.97
N PHE A 315 8.15 -7.79 4.67
CA PHE A 315 7.02 -7.06 4.11
C PHE A 315 5.91 -8.03 3.73
N ILE A 316 4.68 -7.73 4.14
CA ILE A 316 3.51 -8.57 3.88
C ILE A 316 2.57 -7.80 2.97
N GLU A 317 2.34 -8.34 1.77
CA GLU A 317 1.34 -7.84 0.85
C GLU A 317 0.07 -8.68 0.94
N PRO A 318 -1.11 -8.05 1.04
CA PRO A 318 -2.39 -8.75 1.05
C PRO A 318 -2.71 -9.36 -0.32
N SER A 319 -3.80 -10.08 -0.42
CA SER A 319 -4.42 -10.44 -1.68
C SER A 319 -5.32 -9.30 -2.16
N TYR A 320 -5.13 -8.90 -3.41
CA TYR A 320 -5.86 -7.79 -4.06
C TYR A 320 -7.07 -8.27 -4.87
N GLY A 321 -7.72 -9.30 -4.48
CA GLY A 321 -8.73 -10.12 -5.16
C GLY A 321 -9.65 -9.45 -6.19
N GLN A 322 -10.02 -8.18 -5.99
CA GLN A 322 -10.88 -7.43 -6.90
C GLN A 322 -10.18 -6.73 -8.03
N VAL A 323 -8.97 -6.33 -7.76
CA VAL A 323 -8.20 -5.54 -8.71
C VAL A 323 -7.71 -6.42 -9.84
N LEU A 324 -7.64 -7.73 -9.58
CA LEU A 324 -7.25 -8.69 -10.61
C LEU A 324 -8.48 -9.09 -11.41
N PRO A 325 -8.49 -8.85 -12.72
CA PRO A 325 -9.63 -9.16 -13.58
C PRO A 325 -9.88 -10.67 -13.74
N THR A 326 -9.34 -11.51 -12.87
CA THR A 326 -9.20 -12.94 -13.11
C THR A 326 -10.44 -13.75 -12.93
N THR A 327 -11.41 -13.32 -12.13
CA THR A 327 -12.72 -13.98 -12.08
C THR A 327 -13.74 -13.09 -11.39
N SER A 328 -14.85 -12.88 -12.05
CA SER A 328 -16.05 -12.27 -11.48
C SER A 328 -16.65 -13.05 -10.29
N LYS A 329 -16.11 -14.23 -9.98
CA LYS A 329 -16.63 -15.12 -8.93
C LYS A 329 -15.83 -15.07 -7.62
N ASP A 330 -14.66 -14.43 -7.61
CA ASP A 330 -13.77 -14.40 -6.45
C ASP A 330 -13.69 -13.02 -5.79
N PHE A 331 -14.74 -12.24 -5.95
CA PHE A 331 -14.85 -10.89 -5.43
C PHE A 331 -14.63 -10.78 -3.92
N THR A 332 -15.07 -11.75 -3.15
CA THR A 332 -14.86 -11.82 -1.70
C THR A 332 -13.51 -12.42 -1.32
N GLY A 333 -12.65 -12.72 -2.30
CA GLY A 333 -11.34 -13.37 -2.08
C GLY A 333 -10.23 -12.43 -1.68
N GLY A 334 -10.36 -11.10 -1.89
CA GLY A 334 -9.40 -10.10 -1.45
C GLY A 334 -9.40 -9.93 0.07
N ASN A 335 -8.22 -9.66 0.61
CA ASN A 335 -8.04 -9.35 2.03
C ASN A 335 -7.22 -8.07 2.25
N SER A 336 -7.16 -7.22 1.22
CA SER A 336 -6.48 -5.94 1.26
C SER A 336 -7.26 -4.86 2.01
N GLN A 337 -8.55 -5.08 2.25
CA GLN A 337 -9.52 -4.10 2.75
C GLN A 337 -9.87 -2.97 1.75
N HIS A 338 -9.52 -3.13 0.46
CA HIS A 338 -10.02 -2.24 -0.57
C HIS A 338 -11.53 -1.98 -0.41
N PRO A 339 -12.06 -0.78 -0.72
CA PRO A 339 -13.46 -0.43 -0.48
C PRO A 339 -14.49 -1.42 -1.01
N LEU A 340 -14.16 -2.07 -2.09
CA LEU A 340 -14.96 -3.11 -2.71
C LEU A 340 -14.77 -4.50 -2.08
N ASP A 341 -13.72 -4.78 -1.31
CA ASP A 341 -13.51 -6.04 -0.58
C ASP A 341 -14.37 -6.12 0.69
N ASP A 342 -14.63 -7.32 1.17
CA ASP A 342 -15.20 -7.52 2.49
C ASP A 342 -14.14 -7.22 3.56
N ILE A 343 -14.39 -6.18 4.36
CA ILE A 343 -13.47 -5.73 5.41
C ILE A 343 -13.07 -6.85 6.37
N THR A 344 -13.95 -7.84 6.60
CA THR A 344 -13.70 -8.94 7.52
C THR A 344 -12.56 -9.84 7.09
N ASN A 345 -12.30 -9.94 5.78
CA ASN A 345 -11.17 -10.72 5.26
C ASN A 345 -9.83 -10.09 5.64
N GLY A 346 -9.74 -8.76 5.59
CA GLY A 346 -8.55 -8.04 6.05
C GLY A 346 -8.39 -8.10 7.58
N GLU A 347 -9.48 -8.02 8.34
CA GLU A 347 -9.47 -8.25 9.78
C GLU A 347 -8.89 -9.64 10.13
N ARG A 348 -9.27 -10.69 9.38
CA ARG A 348 -8.67 -12.04 9.52
C ARG A 348 -7.18 -12.05 9.21
N LEU A 349 -6.75 -11.34 8.16
CA LEU A 349 -5.34 -11.22 7.81
C LEU A 349 -4.55 -10.55 8.93
N VAL A 350 -5.03 -9.41 9.45
CA VAL A 350 -4.39 -8.69 10.56
C VAL A 350 -4.29 -9.59 11.80
N LYS A 351 -5.38 -10.28 12.16
CA LYS A 351 -5.41 -11.26 13.27
C LYS A 351 -4.37 -12.35 13.07
N GLN A 352 -4.34 -12.97 11.91
CA GLN A 352 -3.41 -14.05 11.60
C GLN A 352 -1.94 -13.60 11.66
N VAL A 353 -1.62 -12.42 11.11
CA VAL A 353 -0.26 -11.86 11.15
C VAL A 353 0.16 -11.60 12.59
N TYR A 354 -0.68 -10.89 13.35
CA TYR A 354 -0.38 -10.58 14.75
C TYR A 354 -0.20 -11.85 15.59
N GLU A 355 -1.16 -12.77 15.58
CA GLU A 355 -1.13 -13.97 16.40
C GLU A 355 0.04 -14.90 16.05
N THR A 356 0.42 -14.96 14.76
CA THR A 356 1.60 -15.71 14.33
C THR A 356 2.86 -15.13 14.95
N ILE A 357 3.08 -13.81 14.85
CA ILE A 357 4.25 -13.14 15.41
C ILE A 357 4.23 -13.22 16.94
N ARG A 358 3.07 -12.91 17.55
CA ARG A 358 2.88 -12.90 19.01
C ARG A 358 3.21 -14.22 19.68
N ASN A 359 2.84 -15.32 19.04
CA ASN A 359 3.04 -16.67 19.58
C ASN A 359 4.34 -17.33 19.10
N SER A 360 5.15 -16.64 18.31
CA SER A 360 6.45 -17.15 17.81
C SER A 360 7.56 -16.98 18.85
N PRO A 361 8.68 -17.73 18.70
CA PRO A 361 9.87 -17.53 19.54
C PRO A 361 10.50 -16.14 19.39
N HIS A 362 10.17 -15.39 18.34
CA HIS A 362 10.78 -14.11 17.98
C HIS A 362 9.99 -12.89 18.49
N TRP A 363 8.87 -13.09 19.17
CA TRP A 363 8.02 -12.00 19.67
C TRP A 363 8.77 -10.92 20.43
N ASN A 364 9.63 -11.32 21.35
CA ASN A 364 10.33 -10.40 22.24
C ASN A 364 11.30 -9.44 21.54
N GLU A 365 11.65 -9.72 20.30
CA GLU A 365 12.60 -8.96 19.48
C GLU A 365 11.94 -8.41 18.21
N SER A 366 10.59 -8.35 18.18
CA SER A 366 9.79 -7.97 17.01
C SER A 366 9.13 -6.61 17.13
N LEU A 367 9.07 -5.91 16.00
CA LEU A 367 8.21 -4.74 15.74
C LEU A 367 7.33 -5.08 14.54
N LEU A 368 6.01 -4.99 14.71
CA LEU A 368 5.04 -5.07 13.61
C LEU A 368 4.39 -3.71 13.42
N LEU A 369 4.39 -3.21 12.19
CA LEU A 369 3.58 -2.07 11.75
C LEU A 369 2.41 -2.59 10.92
N VAL A 370 1.19 -2.24 11.30
CA VAL A 370 -0.03 -2.41 10.50
C VAL A 370 -0.49 -1.03 10.07
N THR A 371 -0.58 -0.78 8.77
CA THR A 371 -0.99 0.51 8.21
C THR A 371 -1.64 0.34 6.83
N TYR A 372 -2.01 1.47 6.21
CA TYR A 372 -2.65 1.52 4.90
C TYR A 372 -1.85 2.42 3.97
N ASP A 373 -2.04 2.24 2.68
CA ASP A 373 -1.32 3.00 1.65
C ASP A 373 -1.89 4.41 1.46
N GLU A 374 -3.22 4.54 1.37
CA GLU A 374 -3.92 5.82 1.24
C GLU A 374 -5.38 5.67 1.71
N HIS A 375 -6.18 6.75 1.64
CA HIS A 375 -7.48 6.85 2.30
C HIS A 375 -8.67 6.29 1.50
N GLY A 376 -8.49 5.92 0.22
CA GLY A 376 -9.55 5.33 -0.62
C GLY A 376 -10.71 6.27 -0.92
N GLY A 377 -10.52 7.59 -0.89
CA GLY A 377 -11.57 8.58 -1.08
C GLY A 377 -12.51 8.77 0.12
N PHE A 378 -12.29 8.07 1.25
CA PHE A 378 -13.08 8.23 2.46
C PHE A 378 -12.69 9.48 3.24
N PHE A 379 -13.67 10.07 3.90
CA PHE A 379 -13.51 11.28 4.70
C PHE A 379 -12.52 11.09 5.85
N ASP A 380 -11.77 12.15 6.12
CA ASP A 380 -10.98 12.34 7.33
C ASP A 380 -11.06 13.82 7.74
N HIS A 381 -11.25 14.07 9.03
CA HIS A 381 -11.43 15.45 9.51
C HIS A 381 -10.12 16.22 9.67
N VAL A 382 -8.97 15.54 9.71
CA VAL A 382 -7.67 16.17 9.95
C VAL A 382 -7.01 16.57 8.63
N ALA A 383 -6.73 17.84 8.47
CA ALA A 383 -6.00 18.36 7.32
C ALA A 383 -4.54 17.86 7.31
N PRO A 384 -4.06 17.28 6.18
CA PRO A 384 -2.70 16.79 6.08
C PRO A 384 -1.67 17.93 6.07
N PRO A 385 -0.55 17.76 6.81
CA PRO A 385 0.49 18.78 6.91
C PRO A 385 1.43 18.75 5.70
N ARG A 386 2.25 19.80 5.59
CA ARG A 386 3.37 19.86 4.66
C ARG A 386 4.53 18.97 5.12
N THR A 387 5.39 18.64 4.17
CA THR A 387 6.52 17.75 4.38
C THR A 387 7.71 18.12 3.48
N ALA A 388 8.85 17.47 3.71
CA ALA A 388 10.01 17.58 2.83
C ALA A 388 9.80 16.82 1.51
N SER A 389 10.22 17.38 0.38
CA SER A 389 10.31 16.62 -0.87
C SER A 389 11.38 15.53 -0.76
N PRO A 390 11.23 14.39 -1.44
CA PRO A 390 12.30 13.38 -1.55
C PRO A 390 13.62 13.95 -2.07
N GLY A 391 13.54 14.93 -2.98
CA GLY A 391 14.72 15.58 -3.56
C GLY A 391 15.47 14.77 -4.59
N ASP A 392 14.84 13.71 -5.09
CA ASP A 392 15.26 12.93 -6.24
C ASP A 392 14.68 13.51 -7.54
N SER A 393 14.85 12.81 -8.66
CA SER A 393 14.39 13.25 -9.99
C SER A 393 12.86 13.25 -10.09
N ILE A 394 12.22 14.28 -9.52
CA ILE A 394 10.76 14.48 -9.55
C ILE A 394 10.27 15.17 -10.83
N SER A 395 11.16 15.56 -11.73
CA SER A 395 10.86 16.37 -12.91
C SER A 395 10.56 15.55 -14.17
N SER A 396 10.39 14.22 -14.06
CA SER A 396 10.04 13.40 -15.23
C SER A 396 8.60 13.70 -15.68
N PRO A 397 8.37 14.30 -16.86
CA PRO A 397 7.00 14.54 -17.35
C PRO A 397 6.22 13.25 -17.60
N GLU A 398 6.93 12.12 -17.66
CA GLU A 398 6.34 10.80 -17.88
C GLU A 398 5.67 10.23 -16.61
N ASN A 399 6.10 10.68 -15.44
CA ASN A 399 5.61 10.20 -14.16
C ASN A 399 4.86 11.28 -13.37
N ASN A 400 5.29 12.54 -13.49
CA ASN A 400 4.70 13.67 -12.79
C ASN A 400 3.78 14.45 -13.73
N HIS A 401 2.53 14.00 -13.82
CA HIS A 401 1.55 14.53 -14.76
C HIS A 401 0.96 15.89 -14.31
N HIS A 402 0.92 16.10 -12.99
CA HIS A 402 0.34 17.29 -12.38
C HIS A 402 1.39 18.34 -11.97
N GLY A 403 2.68 18.06 -12.19
CA GLY A 403 3.75 18.95 -11.74
C GLY A 403 3.89 19.00 -10.21
N PHE A 404 3.47 17.96 -9.51
CA PHE A 404 3.46 17.93 -8.05
C PHE A 404 4.86 18.00 -7.46
N GLY A 405 5.07 18.83 -6.43
CA GLY A 405 6.37 19.07 -5.79
C GLY A 405 6.73 18.10 -4.66
N PHE A 406 5.84 17.16 -4.33
CA PHE A 406 5.97 16.20 -3.23
C PHE A 406 6.27 16.83 -1.86
N ARG A 407 5.70 18.02 -1.60
CA ARG A 407 5.84 18.76 -0.34
C ARG A 407 4.58 18.78 0.50
N GLN A 408 3.55 18.06 0.08
CA GLN A 408 2.28 17.91 0.75
C GLN A 408 2.01 16.43 1.01
N LEU A 409 1.64 16.08 2.24
CA LEU A 409 1.13 14.75 2.57
C LEU A 409 -0.32 14.60 2.11
N GLY A 410 -0.76 13.38 1.91
CA GLY A 410 -2.16 13.06 1.68
C GLY A 410 -2.93 12.83 2.98
N VAL A 411 -4.15 12.32 2.86
CA VAL A 411 -5.08 12.09 3.97
C VAL A 411 -4.54 11.09 4.98
N ARG A 412 -4.94 11.21 6.25
CA ARG A 412 -4.57 10.26 7.30
C ARG A 412 -5.02 8.84 6.98
N VAL A 413 -4.18 7.90 7.38
CA VAL A 413 -4.48 6.47 7.34
C VAL A 413 -4.26 5.84 8.73
N PRO A 414 -4.93 4.73 9.07
CA PRO A 414 -4.68 4.05 10.32
C PRO A 414 -3.24 3.51 10.37
N ALA A 415 -2.58 3.65 11.52
CA ALA A 415 -1.29 3.03 11.76
C ALA A 415 -1.16 2.60 13.21
N ILE A 416 -0.75 1.34 13.41
CA ILE A 416 -0.57 0.74 14.73
C ILE A 416 0.81 0.12 14.79
N ALA A 417 1.64 0.61 15.71
CA ALA A 417 2.95 0.04 16.00
C ALA A 417 2.83 -0.96 17.15
N ILE A 418 3.25 -2.18 16.91
CA ILE A 418 3.00 -3.34 17.77
C ILE A 418 4.34 -3.98 18.14
N SER A 419 4.66 -3.97 19.44
CA SER A 419 5.87 -4.62 19.98
C SER A 419 5.68 -4.87 21.48
N PRO A 420 6.29 -5.90 22.05
CA PRO A 420 6.30 -6.07 23.51
C PRO A 420 7.14 -4.99 24.21
N LEU A 421 7.91 -4.19 23.49
CA LEU A 421 8.65 -3.04 24.03
C LEU A 421 7.84 -1.74 24.04
N ILE A 422 6.59 -1.78 23.57
CA ILE A 422 5.66 -0.64 23.58
C ILE A 422 4.73 -0.76 24.80
N PRO A 423 4.58 0.31 25.60
CA PRO A 423 3.62 0.32 26.69
C PRO A 423 2.17 0.12 26.21
N LYS A 424 1.35 -0.49 27.04
CA LYS A 424 -0.07 -0.65 26.75
C LYS A 424 -0.77 0.71 26.70
N ASN A 425 -1.82 0.81 25.86
CA ASN A 425 -2.64 2.02 25.68
C ASN A 425 -1.82 3.26 25.35
N THR A 426 -0.89 3.15 24.40
CA THR A 426 -0.10 4.27 23.91
C THR A 426 -0.84 4.99 22.78
N VAL A 427 -0.96 6.31 22.88
CA VAL A 427 -1.43 7.18 21.81
C VAL A 427 -0.27 8.05 21.35
N ASP A 428 0.01 8.07 20.06
CA ASP A 428 1.11 8.86 19.52
C ASP A 428 0.62 9.89 18.52
N HIS A 429 0.72 11.16 18.89
CA HIS A 429 0.35 12.32 18.08
C HIS A 429 1.49 12.83 17.18
N THR A 430 2.57 12.07 17.07
CA THR A 430 3.69 12.42 16.19
C THR A 430 3.26 12.29 14.73
N THR A 431 3.57 13.30 13.92
CA THR A 431 3.30 13.25 12.47
C THR A 431 4.23 12.27 11.78
N TYR A 432 3.66 11.32 11.07
CA TYR A 432 4.34 10.30 10.27
C TYR A 432 3.83 10.29 8.83
N ASP A 433 4.64 9.73 7.95
CA ASP A 433 4.24 9.25 6.64
C ASP A 433 4.90 7.88 6.35
N HIS A 434 4.69 7.32 5.18
CA HIS A 434 5.24 5.99 4.85
C HIS A 434 6.77 5.95 4.89
N SER A 435 7.44 7.08 4.65
CA SER A 435 8.90 7.21 4.80
C SER A 435 9.37 7.02 6.24
N SER A 436 8.49 7.22 7.21
CA SER A 436 8.78 7.01 8.64
C SER A 436 9.08 5.54 8.96
N LEU A 437 8.48 4.60 8.22
CA LEU A 437 8.87 3.19 8.30
C LEU A 437 10.33 3.00 7.91
N LEU A 438 10.76 3.56 6.77
CA LEU A 438 12.13 3.42 6.29
C LEU A 438 13.11 4.07 7.25
N ALA A 439 12.83 5.31 7.68
CA ALA A 439 13.62 6.01 8.69
C ALA A 439 13.77 5.21 9.99
N THR A 440 12.72 4.48 10.41
CA THR A 440 12.76 3.59 11.57
C THR A 440 13.66 2.38 11.32
N VAL A 441 13.50 1.69 10.20
CA VAL A 441 14.34 0.55 9.81
C VAL A 441 15.81 0.95 9.67
N GLU A 442 16.07 2.10 9.07
CA GLU A 442 17.41 2.67 8.91
C GLU A 442 18.06 2.95 10.27
N SER A 443 17.30 3.55 11.19
CA SER A 443 17.75 3.79 12.56
C SER A 443 18.05 2.48 13.29
N LEU A 444 17.14 1.54 13.29
CA LEU A 444 17.27 0.26 14.00
C LEU A 444 18.42 -0.62 13.45
N PHE A 445 18.69 -0.54 12.15
CA PHE A 445 19.68 -1.40 11.48
C PHE A 445 21.00 -0.69 11.15
N GLY A 446 21.09 0.62 11.42
CA GLY A 446 22.27 1.43 11.13
C GLY A 446 22.51 1.55 9.62
N LEU A 447 21.47 1.89 8.87
CA LEU A 447 21.49 2.14 7.43
C LEU A 447 21.45 3.65 7.16
N GLU A 448 22.00 4.06 6.01
CA GLU A 448 21.90 5.44 5.54
C GLU A 448 20.55 5.68 4.87
N PRO A 449 19.95 6.87 5.03
CA PRO A 449 18.71 7.24 4.36
C PRO A 449 18.78 7.12 2.83
N LEU A 450 17.63 6.91 2.21
CA LEU A 450 17.50 6.83 0.75
C LEU A 450 17.32 8.22 0.13
N THR A 451 16.53 9.09 0.77
CA THR A 451 16.11 10.38 0.25
C THR A 451 16.15 11.45 1.34
N ARG A 452 15.79 12.68 0.99
CA ARG A 452 15.61 13.75 1.98
C ARG A 452 14.33 13.54 2.81
N ARG A 453 13.35 12.79 2.28
CA ARG A 453 12.07 12.56 2.94
C ARG A 453 12.26 11.66 4.17
N ASP A 454 12.85 10.48 4.01
CA ASP A 454 13.12 9.56 5.12
C ASP A 454 14.20 10.09 6.08
N ALA A 455 15.21 10.81 5.57
CA ALA A 455 16.17 11.52 6.41
C ALA A 455 15.52 12.54 7.38
N ALA A 456 14.41 13.18 6.95
CA ALA A 456 13.67 14.16 7.73
C ALA A 456 12.46 13.57 8.48
N ALA A 457 12.05 12.33 8.19
CA ALA A 457 10.87 11.72 8.75
C ALA A 457 11.03 11.38 10.23
N ASN A 458 9.94 11.50 10.98
CA ASN A 458 9.89 11.01 12.35
C ASN A 458 9.97 9.48 12.37
N LYS A 459 10.58 8.94 13.43
CA LYS A 459 10.83 7.51 13.62
C LYS A 459 9.98 6.96 14.74
N LEU A 460 9.71 5.66 14.70
CA LEU A 460 8.96 4.94 15.75
C LEU A 460 9.81 4.55 16.97
N ASP A 461 11.11 4.85 16.97
CA ASP A 461 12.06 4.41 17.99
C ASP A 461 11.63 4.76 19.42
N HIS A 462 11.04 5.95 19.63
CA HIS A 462 10.59 6.42 20.94
C HIS A 462 9.42 5.61 21.51
N LEU A 463 8.68 4.90 20.68
CA LEU A 463 7.60 4.00 21.11
C LEU A 463 8.15 2.76 21.83
N LEU A 464 9.36 2.33 21.49
CA LEU A 464 10.04 1.16 22.08
C LEU A 464 10.66 1.53 23.45
N SER A 465 9.85 2.04 24.36
CA SER A 465 10.31 2.70 25.58
C SER A 465 10.46 1.77 26.80
N LEU A 466 9.98 0.53 26.72
CA LEU A 466 10.13 -0.45 27.79
C LEU A 466 11.52 -1.07 27.77
N ALA A 467 12.19 -1.12 28.92
CA ALA A 467 13.51 -1.73 29.07
C ALA A 467 13.49 -3.27 28.88
N THR A 468 12.33 -3.88 29.14
CA THR A 468 12.11 -5.32 28.97
C THR A 468 10.77 -5.58 28.29
N PRO A 469 10.67 -6.64 27.48
CA PRO A 469 9.42 -7.01 26.84
C PRO A 469 8.31 -7.25 27.86
N ARG A 470 7.14 -6.65 27.69
CA ARG A 470 5.97 -6.93 28.51
C ARG A 470 5.35 -8.29 28.16
N THR A 471 4.74 -8.91 29.14
CA THR A 471 4.22 -10.28 29.03
C THR A 471 2.69 -10.35 28.94
N ASP A 472 2.01 -9.24 29.15
CA ASP A 472 0.54 -9.13 29.22
C ASP A 472 -0.14 -8.89 27.87
N ALA A 473 0.64 -8.77 26.77
CA ALA A 473 0.08 -8.64 25.42
C ALA A 473 -0.78 -9.87 25.08
N PRO A 474 -2.00 -9.69 24.51
CA PRO A 474 -2.91 -10.79 24.23
C PRO A 474 -2.31 -11.79 23.25
N THR A 475 -2.47 -13.09 23.54
CA THR A 475 -2.04 -14.18 22.66
C THR A 475 -3.06 -14.49 21.57
N SER A 476 -4.28 -13.98 21.70
CA SER A 476 -5.36 -14.08 20.73
C SER A 476 -6.16 -12.79 20.72
N LEU A 477 -6.58 -12.37 19.53
CA LEU A 477 -7.44 -11.21 19.31
C LEU A 477 -8.91 -11.64 19.17
N PRO A 478 -9.86 -10.71 19.27
CA PRO A 478 -11.26 -10.99 18.95
C PRO A 478 -11.42 -11.63 17.56
N GLU A 479 -12.50 -12.39 17.39
CA GLU A 479 -12.86 -12.83 16.04
C GLU A 479 -13.37 -11.65 15.22
N PRO A 480 -13.03 -11.56 13.93
CA PRO A 480 -13.63 -10.59 13.02
C PRO A 480 -15.14 -10.68 13.03
N ALA A 481 -15.80 -9.55 12.87
CA ALA A 481 -17.26 -9.52 12.77
C ALA A 481 -17.72 -10.35 11.56
N ASP A 482 -18.90 -10.91 11.65
CA ASP A 482 -19.55 -11.55 10.51
C ASP A 482 -20.22 -10.49 9.64
N SER A 483 -19.75 -10.33 8.41
CA SER A 483 -20.34 -9.38 7.45
C SER A 483 -21.70 -9.82 6.93
N GLY A 484 -22.01 -11.12 7.02
CA GLY A 484 -23.19 -11.71 6.40
C GLY A 484 -23.18 -11.67 4.87
N ILE A 485 -22.09 -11.23 4.24
CA ILE A 485 -21.98 -11.11 2.79
C ILE A 485 -21.84 -12.51 2.18
N VAL A 486 -22.81 -12.90 1.35
CA VAL A 486 -22.72 -14.10 0.53
C VAL A 486 -22.38 -13.73 -0.91
N ARG A 487 -21.64 -14.58 -1.61
CA ARG A 487 -21.12 -14.34 -2.97
C ARG A 487 -22.15 -13.82 -3.96
N ASP A 488 -23.38 -14.34 -3.91
CA ASP A 488 -24.45 -13.97 -4.84
C ASP A 488 -25.03 -12.56 -4.61
N GLN A 489 -24.71 -11.94 -3.46
CA GLN A 489 -25.16 -10.59 -3.10
C GLN A 489 -24.15 -9.51 -3.45
N VAL A 490 -22.99 -9.89 -3.94
CA VAL A 490 -21.97 -8.94 -4.34
C VAL A 490 -22.18 -8.54 -5.78
N GLY A 491 -22.43 -7.26 -6.00
CA GLY A 491 -22.43 -6.68 -7.33
C GLY A 491 -21.01 -6.63 -7.83
N LEU A 492 -20.64 -7.63 -8.57
CA LEU A 492 -19.56 -7.40 -9.50
C LEU A 492 -20.01 -6.29 -10.42
N ALA A 493 -19.05 -5.51 -10.92
CA ALA A 493 -19.24 -4.79 -12.17
C ALA A 493 -19.51 -5.87 -13.25
N GLU A 494 -20.54 -6.68 -12.98
CA GLU A 494 -21.15 -7.51 -13.96
C GLU A 494 -21.75 -6.59 -14.95
N GLU A 495 -21.23 -6.84 -16.08
CA GLU A 495 -22.13 -7.04 -17.16
C GLU A 495 -22.82 -5.77 -17.62
N SER A 496 -22.06 -4.73 -17.87
CA SER A 496 -22.23 -4.34 -19.26
C SER A 496 -21.73 -5.55 -20.05
N SER A 497 -22.62 -6.20 -20.79
CA SER A 497 -22.31 -7.20 -21.82
C SER A 497 -21.29 -6.69 -22.86
N GLU A 498 -20.76 -5.52 -22.66
CA GLU A 498 -19.73 -4.84 -23.39
C GLU A 498 -18.42 -4.98 -22.62
N ASP A 499 -17.44 -5.54 -23.31
CA ASP A 499 -16.06 -5.69 -22.86
C ASP A 499 -15.45 -4.31 -22.59
N GLY A 500 -15.61 -3.83 -21.33
CA GLY A 500 -15.24 -2.48 -20.93
C GLY A 500 -13.72 -2.24 -20.94
N SER A 501 -13.33 -0.97 -21.06
CA SER A 501 -11.95 -0.55 -20.91
C SER A 501 -11.43 -0.85 -19.49
N LEU A 502 -10.12 -1.05 -19.38
CA LEU A 502 -9.45 -1.26 -18.09
C LEU A 502 -9.41 0.04 -17.29
N THR A 503 -9.65 -0.05 -15.98
CA THR A 503 -9.36 1.03 -15.05
C THR A 503 -7.85 1.24 -14.88
N ALA A 504 -7.42 2.38 -14.35
CA ALA A 504 -5.99 2.67 -14.13
C ALA A 504 -5.35 1.60 -13.23
N ILE A 505 -5.99 1.22 -12.14
CA ILE A 505 -5.49 0.21 -11.23
C ILE A 505 -5.41 -1.19 -11.89
N GLN A 506 -6.39 -1.57 -12.69
CA GLN A 506 -6.36 -2.83 -13.44
C GLN A 506 -5.21 -2.86 -14.45
N ARG A 507 -4.92 -1.73 -15.14
CA ARG A 507 -3.76 -1.60 -16.02
C ARG A 507 -2.45 -1.77 -15.26
N ALA A 508 -2.35 -1.20 -14.05
CA ALA A 508 -1.17 -1.28 -13.23
C ALA A 508 -0.87 -2.74 -12.80
N PHE A 509 -1.87 -3.50 -12.36
CA PHE A 509 -1.68 -4.93 -12.05
C PHE A 509 -1.40 -5.78 -13.29
N LEU A 510 -2.05 -5.49 -14.40
CA LEU A 510 -1.73 -6.12 -15.68
C LEU A 510 -0.27 -5.89 -16.06
N HIS A 511 0.27 -4.70 -15.76
CA HIS A 511 1.68 -4.38 -15.95
C HIS A 511 2.59 -5.22 -15.04
N VAL A 512 2.23 -5.40 -13.76
CA VAL A 512 2.98 -6.29 -12.85
C VAL A 512 3.02 -7.72 -13.40
N ALA A 513 1.87 -8.24 -13.83
CA ALA A 513 1.80 -9.56 -14.44
C ALA A 513 2.67 -9.67 -15.70
N PHE A 514 2.67 -8.61 -16.54
CA PHE A 514 3.53 -8.55 -17.71
C PHE A 514 5.01 -8.54 -17.34
N LEU A 515 5.44 -7.69 -16.40
CA LEU A 515 6.83 -7.62 -15.95
C LEU A 515 7.33 -8.98 -15.47
N ARG A 516 6.49 -9.67 -14.70
CA ARG A 516 6.78 -11.02 -14.24
C ARG A 516 6.94 -12.00 -15.41
N HIS A 517 5.96 -12.04 -16.31
CA HIS A 517 6.02 -12.88 -17.49
C HIS A 517 7.24 -12.57 -18.36
N TYR A 518 7.52 -11.27 -18.58
CA TYR A 518 8.64 -10.81 -19.40
C TYR A 518 10.00 -11.20 -18.82
N ARG A 519 10.17 -11.10 -17.50
CA ARG A 519 11.42 -11.47 -16.82
C ARG A 519 11.72 -12.96 -16.92
N GLU A 520 10.71 -13.79 -16.92
CA GLU A 520 10.82 -15.25 -17.05
C GLU A 520 10.87 -15.72 -18.53
N THR A 521 10.55 -14.85 -19.49
CA THR A 521 10.49 -15.20 -20.91
C THR A 521 11.89 -15.24 -21.52
N PRO A 522 12.25 -16.30 -22.30
CA PRO A 522 13.50 -16.38 -23.02
C PRO A 522 13.71 -15.20 -23.97
N LEU A 523 14.94 -14.71 -24.09
CA LEU A 523 15.31 -13.50 -24.85
C LEU A 523 14.70 -13.46 -26.26
N PHE A 524 14.75 -14.58 -26.99
CA PHE A 524 14.23 -14.66 -28.36
C PHE A 524 12.70 -14.54 -28.48
N ARG A 525 11.95 -14.73 -27.38
CA ARG A 525 10.48 -14.59 -27.32
C ARG A 525 10.02 -13.24 -26.75
N LYS A 526 10.91 -12.47 -26.18
CA LYS A 526 10.58 -11.18 -25.56
C LYS A 526 9.86 -10.19 -26.50
N PRO A 527 10.28 -10.01 -27.77
CA PRO A 527 9.56 -9.13 -28.68
C PRO A 527 8.11 -9.56 -28.94
N ALA A 528 7.84 -10.86 -28.96
CA ALA A 528 6.48 -11.36 -29.11
C ALA A 528 5.63 -11.11 -27.87
N ALA A 529 6.21 -11.25 -26.67
CA ALA A 529 5.53 -10.96 -25.40
C ALA A 529 5.14 -9.47 -25.30
N ILE A 530 6.03 -8.56 -25.70
CA ILE A 530 5.74 -7.11 -25.74
C ILE A 530 4.56 -6.83 -26.67
N ARG A 531 4.60 -7.34 -27.92
CA ARG A 531 3.51 -7.12 -28.88
C ARG A 531 2.18 -7.70 -28.42
N ALA A 532 2.18 -8.85 -27.75
CA ALA A 532 0.98 -9.45 -27.21
C ALA A 532 0.37 -8.58 -26.11
N PHE A 533 1.21 -8.06 -25.24
CA PHE A 533 0.80 -7.18 -24.16
C PHE A 533 0.26 -5.83 -24.65
N GLN A 534 0.91 -5.19 -25.61
CA GLN A 534 0.49 -3.90 -26.20
C GLN A 534 -0.87 -3.95 -26.93
N ARG A 535 -1.40 -5.13 -27.19
CA ARG A 535 -2.72 -5.32 -27.82
C ARG A 535 -3.86 -5.48 -26.82
N ILE A 536 -3.56 -5.45 -25.53
CA ILE A 536 -4.58 -5.60 -24.49
C ILE A 536 -5.24 -4.24 -24.25
N GLU A 537 -6.49 -4.13 -24.68
CA GLU A 537 -7.31 -2.92 -24.53
C GLU A 537 -8.52 -3.13 -23.63
N PHE A 538 -9.01 -4.37 -23.58
CA PHE A 538 -10.26 -4.75 -22.94
C PHE A 538 -10.06 -5.73 -21.78
N ARG A 539 -11.01 -5.76 -20.85
CA ARG A 539 -11.00 -6.63 -19.65
C ARG A 539 -10.86 -8.11 -19.98
N SER A 540 -11.59 -8.59 -21.00
CA SER A 540 -11.52 -9.99 -21.42
C SER A 540 -10.12 -10.41 -21.88
N GLN A 541 -9.44 -9.53 -22.61
CA GLN A 541 -8.07 -9.75 -23.07
C GLN A 541 -7.08 -9.74 -21.89
N ALA A 542 -7.26 -8.81 -20.94
CA ALA A 542 -6.47 -8.74 -19.70
C ALA A 542 -6.65 -10.01 -18.86
N ASN A 543 -7.89 -10.47 -18.68
CA ASN A 543 -8.22 -11.72 -18.01
C ASN A 543 -7.50 -12.92 -18.66
N GLY A 544 -7.61 -13.05 -19.97
CA GLY A 544 -6.95 -14.11 -20.69
C GLY A 544 -5.43 -14.10 -20.51
N PHE A 545 -4.81 -12.93 -20.56
CA PHE A 545 -3.38 -12.76 -20.34
C PHE A 545 -2.98 -13.12 -18.90
N MET A 546 -3.68 -12.63 -17.90
CA MET A 546 -3.42 -12.89 -16.48
C MET A 546 -3.55 -14.38 -16.16
N GLN A 547 -4.61 -15.04 -16.65
CA GLN A 547 -4.80 -16.48 -16.49
C GLN A 547 -3.67 -17.30 -17.14
N GLU A 548 -3.20 -16.89 -18.31
CA GLU A 548 -2.07 -17.57 -18.97
C GLU A 548 -0.77 -17.40 -18.18
N VAL A 549 -0.49 -16.20 -17.66
CA VAL A 549 0.67 -15.96 -16.79
C VAL A 549 0.57 -16.81 -15.54
N HIS A 550 -0.57 -16.80 -14.86
CA HIS A 550 -0.83 -17.62 -13.66
C HIS A 550 -0.61 -19.12 -13.94
N ARG A 551 -1.18 -19.65 -15.03
CA ARG A 551 -1.05 -21.07 -15.42
C ARG A 551 0.43 -21.46 -15.65
N ARG A 552 1.21 -20.60 -16.30
CA ARG A 552 2.65 -20.84 -16.53
C ARG A 552 3.42 -20.88 -15.24
N MET A 553 3.12 -19.98 -14.32
CA MET A 553 3.77 -19.91 -13.01
C MET A 553 3.47 -21.12 -12.16
N SER A 554 2.21 -21.54 -12.10
CA SER A 554 1.79 -22.75 -11.38
C SER A 554 2.48 -24.00 -11.93
N SER A 555 2.59 -24.12 -13.25
CA SER A 555 3.29 -25.22 -13.91
C SER A 555 4.79 -25.23 -13.62
N ALA A 556 5.44 -24.05 -13.58
CA ALA A 556 6.86 -23.94 -13.25
C ALA A 556 7.13 -24.34 -11.79
N ARG A 557 6.28 -23.95 -10.87
CA ARG A 557 6.37 -24.32 -9.43
C ARG A 557 6.24 -25.83 -9.21
N LEU A 558 5.28 -26.47 -9.85
CA LEU A 558 5.11 -27.92 -9.77
C LEU A 558 6.37 -28.66 -10.23
N ARG A 559 7.04 -28.16 -11.28
CA ARG A 559 8.32 -28.70 -11.75
C ARG A 559 9.46 -28.51 -10.73
N VAL A 560 9.53 -27.36 -10.05
CA VAL A 560 10.54 -27.08 -9.01
C VAL A 560 10.28 -27.94 -7.77
N ALA A 561 9.03 -28.04 -7.33
CA ALA A 561 8.64 -28.89 -6.19
C ALA A 561 8.95 -30.38 -6.46
N ALA A 562 8.65 -30.86 -7.67
CA ALA A 562 8.97 -32.22 -8.08
C ALA A 562 10.50 -32.47 -8.07
N LYS A 563 11.31 -31.51 -8.56
CA LYS A 563 12.79 -31.61 -8.51
C LYS A 563 13.32 -31.59 -7.09
N ARG A 564 12.75 -30.79 -6.18
CA ARG A 564 13.14 -30.78 -4.75
C ARG A 564 12.80 -32.10 -4.07
N LYS A 565 11.62 -32.66 -4.35
CA LYS A 565 11.20 -33.97 -3.81
C LYS A 565 12.10 -35.11 -4.31
N SER A 566 12.47 -35.11 -5.59
CA SER A 566 13.39 -36.11 -6.16
C SER A 566 14.81 -36.02 -5.59
N LYS A 567 15.31 -34.81 -5.28
CA LYS A 567 16.62 -34.65 -4.63
C LYS A 567 16.60 -35.10 -3.18
N ARG A 568 15.51 -34.90 -2.43
CA ARG A 568 15.37 -35.42 -1.06
C ARG A 568 15.32 -36.97 -1.00
N THR A 569 14.66 -37.60 -1.97
CA THR A 569 14.58 -39.07 -2.07
C THR A 569 15.86 -39.71 -2.57
N SER A 570 16.66 -39.01 -3.37
CA SER A 570 17.97 -39.52 -3.85
C SER A 570 19.11 -39.29 -2.86
N GLY A 571 19.01 -38.30 -1.96
CA GLY A 571 19.99 -38.06 -0.88
C GLY A 571 19.87 -39.04 0.28
N GLY A 572 18.68 -39.63 0.49
CA GLY A 572 18.44 -40.63 1.56
C GLY A 572 18.86 -42.08 1.23
N ARG A 573 19.49 -42.30 0.06
CA ARG A 573 20.02 -43.65 -0.33
C ARG A 573 21.55 -43.74 -0.33
N ARG A 574 22.24 -42.76 0.26
CA ARG A 574 23.69 -42.79 0.48
C ARG A 574 24.00 -42.47 1.95
N ALA A 575 23.54 -43.28 2.85
CA ALA A 575 24.01 -43.39 4.23
C ALA A 575 24.00 -44.90 4.61
#